data_ca9106171d23560dc3b969c17c56c046
#
_entry.id   ca9106171d23560dc3b969c17c56c046
#
_cell.length_a   1.000
_cell.length_b   1.000
_cell.length_c   1.000
_cell.angle_alpha   90.00
_cell.angle_beta   90.00
_cell.angle_gamma   90.00
#
_symmetry.space_group_name_H-M   'P 1'
#
loop_
_entity.id
_entity.type
_entity.pdbx_description
1 polymer ?
#
loop_
_entity_poly.entity_id
_entity_poly.type
_entity_poly.pdbx_seq_one_letter_code
_entity_poly.pdbx_strand_id
1 'polypeptide(L)'
;MLTQKWHDHFINVAKLTADLSKDPSTKVGAVAVDMDRRILATGYNGFPRGISDTEVRLSNRNVKYQLIVHAEMNCIYNATYHGISLKDSVIYVYGLPICSDCAKGLIQVGIKSVCFASSYNWDIMPEKWQSHWKQSEAMFREAGVGIIDYDRKLV
;
A
#
# COMPACT_ATOMS: atom_id res chain seq x y z
N MET A 1 14.44 8.54 -13.34
CA MET A 1 13.24 9.04 -12.65
C MET A 1 12.00 8.60 -13.42
N LEU A 2 10.99 8.17 -12.70
CA LEU A 2 9.70 7.81 -13.31
C LEU A 2 8.90 9.07 -13.63
N THR A 3 8.33 9.13 -14.83
CA THR A 3 7.51 10.27 -15.28
C THR A 3 6.06 10.14 -14.82
N GLN A 4 5.27 11.21 -14.93
CA GLN A 4 3.84 11.19 -14.59
C GLN A 4 3.10 10.07 -15.30
N LYS A 5 3.40 9.81 -16.57
CA LYS A 5 2.82 8.70 -17.33
C LYS A 5 2.98 7.35 -16.63
N TRP A 6 4.17 7.09 -16.05
CA TRP A 6 4.44 5.86 -15.32
C TRP A 6 3.79 5.84 -13.95
N HIS A 7 3.73 6.98 -13.27
CA HIS A 7 2.97 7.09 -12.02
C HIS A 7 1.50 6.76 -12.25
N ASP A 8 0.89 7.34 -13.29
CA ASP A 8 -0.51 7.04 -13.67
C ASP A 8 -0.70 5.55 -13.96
N HIS A 9 0.23 4.96 -14.73
CA HIS A 9 0.17 3.53 -15.06
C HIS A 9 0.20 2.66 -13.81
N PHE A 10 1.17 2.86 -12.92
CA PHE A 10 1.33 2.00 -11.75
C PHE A 10 0.27 2.23 -10.67
N ILE A 11 -0.27 3.44 -10.54
CA ILE A 11 -1.46 3.66 -9.71
C ILE A 11 -2.65 2.88 -10.28
N ASN A 12 -2.83 2.84 -11.59
CA ASN A 12 -3.88 2.03 -12.21
C ASN A 12 -3.68 0.52 -11.99
N VAL A 13 -2.43 0.05 -12.03
CA VAL A 13 -2.12 -1.35 -11.68
C VAL A 13 -2.44 -1.63 -10.21
N ALA A 14 -2.10 -0.72 -9.31
CA ALA A 14 -2.45 -0.84 -7.88
C ALA A 14 -3.97 -0.87 -7.68
N LYS A 15 -4.71 -0.03 -8.40
CA LYS A 15 -6.18 -0.01 -8.38
C LYS A 15 -6.77 -1.34 -8.87
N LEU A 16 -6.27 -1.86 -9.97
CA LEU A 16 -6.69 -3.16 -10.50
C LEU A 16 -6.38 -4.28 -9.49
N THR A 17 -5.21 -4.22 -8.84
CA THR A 17 -4.83 -5.16 -7.79
C THR A 17 -5.76 -5.08 -6.59
N ALA A 18 -6.19 -3.87 -6.20
CA ALA A 18 -7.15 -3.66 -5.10
C ALA A 18 -8.47 -4.40 -5.33
N ASP A 19 -8.91 -4.51 -6.58
CA ASP A 19 -10.17 -5.19 -6.93
C ASP A 19 -10.17 -6.68 -6.57
N LEU A 20 -9.01 -7.28 -6.34
CA LEU A 20 -8.90 -8.66 -5.88
C LEU A 20 -9.24 -8.82 -4.39
N SER A 21 -9.23 -7.75 -3.62
CA SER A 21 -9.58 -7.79 -2.19
C SER A 21 -11.04 -8.18 -1.99
N LYS A 22 -11.29 -9.02 -1.00
CA LYS A 22 -12.63 -9.41 -0.56
C LYS A 22 -13.13 -8.56 0.62
N ASP A 23 -12.35 -7.56 1.05
CA ASP A 23 -12.75 -6.68 2.15
C ASP A 23 -14.01 -5.91 1.77
N PRO A 24 -15.10 -6.04 2.56
CA PRO A 24 -16.34 -5.37 2.25
C PRO A 24 -16.34 -3.86 2.54
N SER A 25 -15.36 -3.37 3.30
CA SER A 25 -15.27 -1.96 3.69
C SER A 25 -14.41 -1.17 2.74
N THR A 26 -13.15 -1.56 2.56
CA THR A 26 -12.20 -0.84 1.70
C THR A 26 -11.23 -1.82 1.05
N LYS A 27 -11.10 -1.70 -0.26
CA LYS A 27 -10.15 -2.48 -1.04
C LYS A 27 -8.90 -1.66 -1.28
N VAL A 28 -7.75 -2.21 -0.94
CA VAL A 28 -6.44 -1.58 -1.11
C VAL A 28 -5.54 -2.48 -1.94
N GLY A 29 -4.78 -1.89 -2.85
CA GLY A 29 -3.79 -2.57 -3.66
C GLY A 29 -2.44 -1.89 -3.60
N ALA A 30 -1.37 -2.67 -3.68
CA ALA A 30 0.00 -2.18 -3.68
C ALA A 30 0.82 -2.88 -4.77
N VAL A 31 1.70 -2.13 -5.41
CA VAL A 31 2.60 -2.61 -6.46
C VAL A 31 4.00 -2.03 -6.24
N ALA A 32 5.00 -2.89 -6.11
CA ALA A 32 6.39 -2.47 -6.01
C ALA A 32 7.07 -2.58 -7.38
N VAL A 33 7.79 -1.53 -7.78
CA VAL A 33 8.37 -1.37 -9.10
C VAL A 33 9.83 -0.92 -8.96
N ASP A 34 10.73 -1.52 -9.73
CA ASP A 34 12.11 -1.05 -9.77
C ASP A 34 12.30 0.17 -10.69
N MET A 35 13.49 0.70 -10.71
CA MET A 35 13.80 1.89 -11.53
C MET A 35 13.84 1.59 -13.04
N ASP A 36 13.86 0.31 -13.42
CA ASP A 36 13.70 -0.13 -14.80
C ASP A 36 12.25 -0.40 -15.19
N ARG A 37 11.30 -0.01 -14.32
CA ARG A 37 9.85 -0.11 -14.54
C ARG A 37 9.33 -1.55 -14.53
N ARG A 38 10.05 -2.48 -13.91
CA ARG A 38 9.59 -3.85 -13.74
C ARG A 38 8.76 -3.96 -12.46
N ILE A 39 7.63 -4.63 -12.53
CA ILE A 39 6.84 -4.99 -11.36
C ILE A 39 7.57 -6.11 -10.62
N LEU A 40 7.93 -5.87 -9.36
CA LEU A 40 8.64 -6.81 -8.51
C LEU A 40 7.69 -7.66 -7.70
N ALA A 41 6.63 -7.06 -7.17
CA ALA A 41 5.61 -7.73 -6.38
C ALA A 41 4.33 -6.91 -6.35
N THR A 42 3.23 -7.58 -6.06
CA THR A 42 1.93 -6.95 -5.81
C THR A 42 1.37 -7.45 -4.50
N GLY A 43 0.40 -6.73 -3.94
CA GLY A 43 -0.33 -7.15 -2.76
C GLY A 43 -1.68 -6.45 -2.69
N TYR A 44 -2.65 -7.11 -2.10
CA TYR A 44 -3.94 -6.51 -1.75
C TYR A 44 -4.30 -6.92 -0.34
N ASN A 45 -5.18 -6.16 0.31
CA ASN A 45 -5.54 -6.46 1.69
C ASN A 45 -6.40 -7.72 1.76
N GLY A 46 -6.01 -8.64 2.62
CA GLY A 46 -6.66 -9.95 2.74
C GLY A 46 -6.08 -10.76 3.89
N PHE A 47 -6.66 -11.92 4.13
CA PHE A 47 -6.21 -12.83 5.16
C PHE A 47 -4.94 -13.59 4.71
N PRO A 48 -4.13 -14.06 5.67
CA PRO A 48 -2.94 -14.82 5.35
C PRO A 48 -3.24 -16.11 4.56
N ARG A 49 -2.23 -16.60 3.84
CA ARG A 49 -2.32 -17.87 3.13
C ARG A 49 -2.77 -18.99 4.07
N GLY A 50 -3.73 -19.79 3.63
CA GLY A 50 -4.26 -20.93 4.40
C GLY A 50 -5.27 -20.55 5.48
N ILE A 51 -5.53 -19.28 5.70
CA ILE A 51 -6.56 -18.80 6.62
C ILE A 51 -7.83 -18.55 5.82
N SER A 52 -8.93 -19.19 6.21
CA SER A 52 -10.20 -19.11 5.50
C SER A 52 -10.81 -17.71 5.63
N ASP A 53 -11.06 -17.06 4.49
CA ASP A 53 -11.65 -15.72 4.40
C ASP A 53 -13.17 -15.81 4.14
N THR A 54 -13.89 -16.51 5.04
CA THR A 54 -15.33 -16.63 4.93
C THR A 54 -16.02 -15.26 5.05
N GLU A 55 -17.19 -15.15 4.46
CA GLU A 55 -18.01 -13.93 4.54
C GLU A 55 -18.32 -13.56 5.99
N VAL A 56 -18.55 -14.56 6.86
CA VAL A 56 -18.80 -14.35 8.30
C VAL A 56 -17.59 -13.67 8.96
N ARG A 57 -16.38 -14.14 8.68
CA ARG A 57 -15.15 -13.53 9.23
C ARG A 57 -14.90 -12.13 8.68
N LEU A 58 -15.10 -11.94 7.39
CA LEU A 58 -14.91 -10.63 6.73
C LEU A 58 -15.94 -9.60 7.19
N SER A 59 -17.15 -10.02 7.52
CA SER A 59 -18.23 -9.15 7.99
C SER A 59 -18.12 -8.82 9.49
N ASN A 60 -17.42 -9.64 10.27
CA ASN A 60 -17.16 -9.37 11.68
C ASN A 60 -15.91 -8.48 11.81
N ARG A 61 -16.13 -7.21 12.14
CA ARG A 61 -15.07 -6.22 12.19
C ARG A 61 -13.90 -6.59 13.10
N ASN A 62 -14.19 -7.13 14.28
CA ASN A 62 -13.14 -7.53 15.23
C ASN A 62 -12.32 -8.69 14.71
N VAL A 63 -12.96 -9.71 14.14
CA VAL A 63 -12.29 -10.86 13.54
C VAL A 63 -11.47 -10.41 12.32
N LYS A 64 -12.06 -9.60 11.46
CA LYS A 64 -11.37 -9.07 10.28
C LYS A 64 -10.09 -8.33 10.68
N TYR A 65 -10.13 -7.42 11.64
CA TYR A 65 -8.95 -6.68 12.07
C TYR A 65 -7.87 -7.54 12.68
N GLN A 66 -8.21 -8.66 13.29
CA GLN A 66 -7.22 -9.61 13.82
C GLN A 66 -6.50 -10.42 12.73
N LEU A 67 -7.17 -10.67 11.61
CA LEU A 67 -6.68 -11.59 10.57
C LEU A 67 -6.18 -10.88 9.31
N ILE A 68 -6.60 -9.64 9.07
CA ILE A 68 -6.29 -8.95 7.82
C ILE A 68 -4.83 -8.50 7.78
N VAL A 69 -4.19 -8.73 6.64
CA VAL A 69 -2.88 -8.18 6.30
C VAL A 69 -3.10 -7.05 5.30
N HIS A 70 -2.51 -5.90 5.55
CA HIS A 70 -2.62 -4.75 4.67
C HIS A 70 -1.92 -5.01 3.32
N ALA A 71 -2.37 -4.32 2.29
CA ALA A 71 -1.86 -4.50 0.93
C ALA A 71 -0.35 -4.26 0.82
N GLU A 72 0.17 -3.24 1.48
CA GLU A 72 1.59 -2.90 1.49
C GLU A 72 2.42 -4.02 2.10
N MET A 73 1.97 -4.57 3.24
CA MET A 73 2.64 -5.70 3.88
C MET A 73 2.54 -6.97 3.05
N ASN A 74 1.40 -7.23 2.42
CA ASN A 74 1.26 -8.36 1.49
C ASN A 74 2.19 -8.23 0.29
N CYS A 75 2.41 -7.02 -0.21
CA CYS A 75 3.40 -6.77 -1.26
C CYS A 75 4.82 -7.17 -0.79
N ILE A 76 5.20 -6.76 0.41
CA ILE A 76 6.49 -7.13 1.04
C ILE A 76 6.58 -8.65 1.20
N TYR A 77 5.55 -9.28 1.75
CA TYR A 77 5.55 -10.74 1.99
C TYR A 77 5.58 -11.54 0.70
N ASN A 78 4.87 -11.09 -0.35
CA ASN A 78 4.91 -11.74 -1.66
C ASN A 78 6.30 -11.65 -2.28
N ALA A 79 6.98 -10.51 -2.16
CA ALA A 79 8.36 -10.36 -2.60
C ALA A 79 9.29 -11.32 -1.82
N THR A 80 9.20 -11.30 -0.50
CA THR A 80 10.01 -12.16 0.38
C THR A 80 9.77 -13.63 0.11
N TYR A 81 8.53 -14.03 -0.08
CA TYR A 81 8.15 -15.42 -0.37
C TYR A 81 8.82 -15.97 -1.62
N HIS A 82 9.08 -15.13 -2.60
CA HIS A 82 9.74 -15.50 -3.86
C HIS A 82 11.21 -15.06 -3.92
N GLY A 83 11.78 -14.58 -2.84
CA GLY A 83 13.20 -14.19 -2.78
C GLY A 83 13.54 -12.93 -3.59
N ILE A 84 12.59 -12.01 -3.73
CA ILE A 84 12.77 -10.76 -4.48
C ILE A 84 13.03 -9.62 -3.49
N SER A 85 14.17 -8.92 -3.68
CA SER A 85 14.46 -7.71 -2.89
C SER A 85 13.65 -6.53 -3.40
N LEU A 86 13.09 -5.77 -2.46
CA LEU A 86 12.42 -4.50 -2.73
C LEU A 86 13.33 -3.29 -2.50
N LYS A 87 14.60 -3.52 -2.23
CA LYS A 87 15.55 -2.42 -2.03
C LYS A 87 15.58 -1.49 -3.25
N ASP A 88 15.57 -0.19 -2.99
CA ASP A 88 15.63 0.87 -4.00
C ASP A 88 14.43 0.89 -4.98
N SER A 89 13.33 0.23 -4.63
CA SER A 89 12.11 0.24 -5.44
C SER A 89 11.15 1.36 -5.03
N VAL A 90 10.14 1.58 -5.86
CA VAL A 90 9.01 2.48 -5.59
C VAL A 90 7.77 1.64 -5.32
N ILE A 91 7.03 1.95 -4.26
CA ILE A 91 5.74 1.31 -4.03
C ILE A 91 4.60 2.26 -4.39
N TYR A 92 3.63 1.73 -5.14
CA TYR A 92 2.39 2.42 -5.50
C TYR A 92 1.24 1.78 -4.74
N VAL A 93 0.45 2.61 -4.06
CA VAL A 93 -0.67 2.15 -3.23
C VAL A 93 -1.94 2.86 -3.66
N TYR A 94 -3.01 2.09 -3.83
CA TYR A 94 -4.33 2.63 -4.11
C TYR A 94 -5.33 2.19 -3.04
N GLY A 95 -6.14 3.12 -2.56
CA GLY A 95 -7.27 2.88 -1.66
C GLY A 95 -7.23 3.74 -0.40
N LEU A 96 -6.26 3.54 0.46
CA LEU A 96 -6.07 4.29 1.70
C LEU A 96 -4.64 4.83 1.78
N PRO A 97 -4.42 5.90 2.56
CA PRO A 97 -3.07 6.31 2.92
C PRO A 97 -2.32 5.20 3.65
N ILE A 98 -1.01 5.18 3.49
CA ILE A 98 -0.14 4.19 4.13
C ILE A 98 -0.16 4.39 5.64
N CYS A 99 -0.55 3.37 6.41
CA CYS A 99 -0.55 3.44 7.86
C CYS A 99 0.87 3.37 8.45
N SER A 100 1.01 3.77 9.71
CA SER A 100 2.32 3.82 10.36
C SER A 100 3.01 2.47 10.49
N ASP A 101 2.26 1.39 10.68
CA ASP A 101 2.83 0.04 10.74
C ASP A 101 3.39 -0.40 9.38
N CYS A 102 2.67 -0.14 8.30
CA CYS A 102 3.15 -0.41 6.95
C CYS A 102 4.35 0.46 6.58
N ALA A 103 4.36 1.73 6.99
CA ALA A 103 5.48 2.63 6.76
C ALA A 103 6.78 2.09 7.35
N LYS A 104 6.74 1.56 8.57
CA LYS A 104 7.90 0.92 9.21
C LYS A 104 8.44 -0.23 8.37
N GLY A 105 7.56 -1.11 7.90
CA GLY A 105 7.95 -2.23 7.05
C GLY A 105 8.57 -1.80 5.73
N LEU A 106 7.99 -0.79 5.07
CA LEU A 106 8.49 -0.25 3.82
C LEU A 106 9.88 0.37 3.98
N ILE A 107 10.11 1.10 5.05
CA ILE A 107 11.44 1.67 5.37
C ILE A 107 12.46 0.54 5.56
N GLN A 108 12.11 -0.48 6.34
CA GLN A 108 13.03 -1.58 6.67
C GLN A 108 13.45 -2.41 5.46
N VAL A 109 12.58 -2.57 4.46
CA VAL A 109 12.93 -3.29 3.22
C VAL A 109 13.62 -2.41 2.18
N GLY A 110 13.86 -1.13 2.49
CA GLY A 110 14.65 -0.23 1.64
C GLY A 110 13.88 0.41 0.50
N ILE A 111 12.57 0.62 0.63
CA ILE A 111 11.80 1.36 -0.38
C ILE A 111 12.40 2.75 -0.57
N LYS A 112 12.60 3.15 -1.82
CA LYS A 112 13.16 4.45 -2.18
C LYS A 112 12.13 5.56 -2.15
N SER A 113 10.92 5.27 -2.64
CA SER A 113 9.83 6.23 -2.71
C SER A 113 8.49 5.54 -2.58
N VAL A 114 7.50 6.27 -2.07
CA VAL A 114 6.10 5.84 -2.00
C VAL A 114 5.24 6.79 -2.83
N CYS A 115 4.27 6.22 -3.54
CA CYS A 115 3.27 6.96 -4.30
C CYS A 115 1.90 6.36 -3.96
N PHE A 116 0.95 7.19 -3.55
CA PHE A 116 -0.36 6.66 -3.21
C PHE A 116 -1.48 7.53 -3.75
N ALA A 117 -2.63 6.88 -4.00
CA ALA A 117 -3.88 7.51 -4.34
C ALA A 117 -4.96 6.97 -3.41
N SER A 118 -5.68 7.87 -2.74
CA SER A 118 -6.79 7.49 -1.88
C SER A 118 -8.08 7.35 -2.69
N SER A 119 -8.90 6.34 -2.34
CA SER A 119 -10.27 6.24 -2.84
C SER A 119 -11.24 7.17 -2.10
N TYR A 120 -10.76 7.83 -1.05
CA TYR A 120 -11.52 8.77 -0.24
C TYR A 120 -11.09 10.22 -0.51
N ASN A 121 -12.05 11.13 -0.41
CA ASN A 121 -11.73 12.55 -0.37
C ASN A 121 -11.05 12.87 0.97
N TRP A 122 -9.88 13.53 0.91
CA TRP A 122 -9.10 13.92 2.09
C TRP A 122 -9.89 14.79 3.07
N ASP A 123 -10.74 15.68 2.57
CA ASP A 123 -11.47 16.63 3.39
C ASP A 123 -12.52 15.96 4.30
N ILE A 124 -13.01 14.77 3.90
CA ILE A 124 -13.98 13.98 4.66
C ILE A 124 -13.42 12.66 5.17
N MET A 125 -12.11 12.44 4.99
CA MET A 125 -11.45 11.22 5.45
C MET A 125 -11.50 11.16 6.98
N PRO A 126 -11.83 9.99 7.59
CA PRO A 126 -11.80 9.84 9.04
C PRO A 126 -10.45 10.26 9.63
N GLU A 127 -10.49 10.99 10.74
CA GLU A 127 -9.30 11.51 11.43
C GLU A 127 -8.28 10.42 11.76
N LYS A 128 -8.74 9.22 12.07
CA LYS A 128 -7.90 8.05 12.30
C LYS A 128 -6.91 7.81 11.15
N TRP A 129 -7.38 7.83 9.91
CA TRP A 129 -6.54 7.61 8.73
C TRP A 129 -5.63 8.80 8.45
N GLN A 130 -6.11 10.02 8.68
CA GLN A 130 -5.28 11.22 8.56
C GLN A 130 -4.14 11.21 9.59
N SER A 131 -4.43 10.82 10.83
CA SER A 131 -3.44 10.72 11.91
C SER A 131 -2.38 9.65 11.59
N HIS A 132 -2.79 8.47 11.12
CA HIS A 132 -1.87 7.43 10.69
C HIS A 132 -0.95 7.91 9.56
N TRP A 133 -1.51 8.62 8.59
CA TRP A 133 -0.72 9.16 7.49
C TRP A 133 0.31 10.20 7.97
N LYS A 134 -0.07 11.08 8.87
CA LYS A 134 0.88 12.07 9.43
C LYS A 134 2.09 11.41 10.10
N GLN A 135 1.86 10.32 10.83
CA GLN A 135 2.94 9.54 11.43
C GLN A 135 3.81 8.87 10.37
N SER A 136 3.20 8.29 9.36
CA SER A 136 3.92 7.67 8.24
C SER A 136 4.76 8.68 7.48
N GLU A 137 4.19 9.82 7.16
CA GLU A 137 4.87 10.92 6.46
C GLU A 137 6.11 11.38 7.23
N ALA A 138 5.99 11.58 8.53
CA ALA A 138 7.11 11.98 9.38
C ALA A 138 8.24 10.95 9.34
N MET A 139 7.91 9.65 9.45
CA MET A 139 8.91 8.58 9.38
C MET A 139 9.57 8.50 8.00
N PHE A 140 8.79 8.60 6.91
CA PHE A 140 9.34 8.58 5.56
C PHE A 140 10.31 9.74 5.32
N ARG A 141 9.96 10.95 5.75
CA ARG A 141 10.82 12.13 5.62
C ARG A 141 12.12 11.97 6.41
N GLU A 142 12.05 11.52 7.64
CA GLU A 142 13.23 11.30 8.48
C GLU A 142 14.14 10.21 7.90
N ALA A 143 13.56 9.13 7.35
CA ALA A 143 14.30 8.04 6.74
C ALA A 143 14.83 8.35 5.32
N GLY A 144 14.48 9.51 4.76
CA GLY A 144 14.90 9.89 3.40
C GLY A 144 14.12 9.17 2.29
N VAL A 145 12.94 8.64 2.60
CA VAL A 145 12.05 8.03 1.59
C VAL A 145 11.26 9.13 0.88
N GLY A 146 11.31 9.13 -0.45
CA GLY A 146 10.55 10.10 -1.25
C GLY A 146 9.05 9.84 -1.15
N ILE A 147 8.27 10.92 -1.14
CA ILE A 147 6.80 10.85 -1.10
C ILE A 147 6.25 11.50 -2.35
N ILE A 148 5.43 10.77 -3.10
CA ILE A 148 4.71 11.25 -4.27
C ILE A 148 3.22 11.19 -3.93
N ASP A 149 2.64 12.34 -3.61
CA ASP A 149 1.20 12.44 -3.35
C ASP A 149 0.47 12.61 -4.67
N TYR A 150 -0.05 11.51 -5.16
CA TYR A 150 -0.69 11.44 -6.47
C TYR A 150 -2.00 12.24 -6.53
N ASP A 151 -2.81 12.19 -5.48
CA ASP A 151 -4.12 12.83 -5.44
C ASP A 151 -4.02 14.35 -5.34
N ARG A 152 -3.04 14.83 -4.60
CA ARG A 152 -2.87 16.26 -4.36
C ARG A 152 -2.05 16.94 -5.44
N LYS A 153 -1.49 16.19 -6.38
CA LYS A 153 -0.55 16.68 -7.40
C LYS A 153 0.47 17.60 -6.76
N LEU A 154 1.20 17.06 -5.79
CA LEU A 154 2.16 17.87 -5.07
C LEU A 154 3.11 18.54 -6.02
N VAL A 155 2.96 19.79 -5.95
CA VAL A 155 3.87 20.77 -6.51
C VAL A 155 5.24 20.62 -5.86
#